data_bbfcd863f85755c76344894cbfaf184e
#
_entry.id   bbfcd863f85755c76344894cbfaf184e
#
_cell.length_a   1.000
_cell.length_b   1.000
_cell.length_c   1.000
_cell.angle_alpha   90.00
_cell.angle_beta   90.00
_cell.angle_gamma   90.00
#
_symmetry.space_group_name_H-M   'P 1'
#
loop_
_entity.id
_entity.type
_entity.pdbx_description
1 polymer ?
#
loop_
_entity_poly.entity_id
_entity_poly.type
_entity_poly.pdbx_seq_one_letter_code
_entity_poly.pdbx_strand_id
1 'polypeptide(L)'
;MAALCDWIQQLKSELAAADMRAPVLWRTPPEAVQSQLAQCLPSHILWLDSGGPSPLRPPPQALVVKPNQAQHYLGDEYPMLVADGYSGVDANMLLMLSGTLKPGGIALILLPPHCPACANGALLRYLSLGTDLPRYSPWLERLMRIPGSLTMGAPWQLPPPGEPPDPLPPPPRPDKTNVWLITGRRGRGKSTLLAALADQHPAKTILLVTNHARALRTLQQHLQQLGWQAADTTDIPRLWVKEGAETGTRTLQILPPDAFLQKKPPCQLLLVDEAARLTLPLLSRLLQTPLPMALATTLEGYEGAGQGLRLKLAQHLPPGRQLKVLVLNHSRRWAANDPLEQWLDALCLLQTPQPPAPTGEVAIQRWQPHRAEHTLQTAWALLQSAHYQTRPADLMQLLDRPDQRLWLAQAADGVAGVLWALEEGGLRQAPAHVRGHLAAQRLRQLSGDDTWLQRRSLRITRIAVHPQRQGEGIGSALIEQLKAEADVDFLSVSCAAEPTLCAFWHKQGFRLIHRGEKPNRASGVPSALFVYDLRT
;
A
#
# COMPACT_ATOMS: atom_id res chain seq x y z
N MET A 1 14.99 -34.67 -8.97
CA MET A 1 15.02 -34.03 -7.63
C MET A 1 16.31 -33.26 -7.40
N ALA A 2 17.49 -33.87 -7.52
CA ALA A 2 18.76 -33.16 -7.37
C ALA A 2 18.84 -31.89 -8.22
N ALA A 3 18.51 -31.98 -9.50
CA ALA A 3 18.56 -30.84 -10.44
C ALA A 3 17.75 -29.61 -10.01
N LEU A 4 16.62 -29.75 -9.29
CA LEU A 4 15.82 -28.60 -8.83
C LEU A 4 16.46 -27.94 -7.61
N CYS A 5 16.97 -28.74 -6.67
CA CYS A 5 17.68 -28.23 -5.50
C CYS A 5 18.98 -27.53 -5.93
N ASP A 6 19.72 -28.12 -6.86
CA ASP A 6 20.94 -27.54 -7.42
C ASP A 6 20.63 -26.21 -8.13
N TRP A 7 19.56 -26.16 -8.91
CA TRP A 7 19.07 -24.94 -9.57
C TRP A 7 18.80 -23.80 -8.55
N ILE A 8 18.06 -24.10 -7.47
CA ILE A 8 17.75 -23.11 -6.41
C ILE A 8 19.03 -22.66 -5.72
N GLN A 9 19.94 -23.57 -5.40
CA GLN A 9 21.18 -23.23 -4.70
C GLN A 9 22.12 -22.38 -5.58
N GLN A 10 22.25 -22.72 -6.86
CA GLN A 10 23.04 -21.95 -7.80
C GLN A 10 22.47 -20.54 -7.98
N LEU A 11 21.16 -20.41 -8.22
CA LEU A 11 20.50 -19.11 -8.34
C LEU A 11 20.71 -18.25 -7.08
N LYS A 12 20.53 -18.84 -5.90
CA LYS A 12 20.77 -18.12 -4.62
C LYS A 12 22.22 -17.63 -4.47
N SER A 13 23.17 -18.45 -4.88
CA SER A 13 24.58 -18.07 -4.82
C SER A 13 24.90 -16.89 -5.75
N GLU A 14 24.42 -16.94 -6.98
CA GLU A 14 24.61 -15.85 -7.96
C GLU A 14 23.91 -14.56 -7.53
N LEU A 15 22.65 -14.65 -7.03
CA LEU A 15 21.92 -13.51 -6.49
C LEU A 15 22.62 -12.89 -5.28
N ALA A 16 23.19 -13.72 -4.39
CA ALA A 16 23.92 -13.23 -3.22
C ALA A 16 25.21 -12.52 -3.61
N ALA A 17 25.94 -13.05 -4.61
CA ALA A 17 27.15 -12.43 -5.13
C ALA A 17 26.90 -11.08 -5.82
N ALA A 18 25.68 -10.89 -6.33
CA ALA A 18 25.26 -9.66 -7.00
C ALA A 18 24.46 -8.70 -6.09
N ASP A 19 24.27 -9.00 -4.81
CA ASP A 19 23.38 -8.28 -3.89
C ASP A 19 21.94 -8.14 -4.43
N MET A 20 21.44 -9.13 -5.15
CA MET A 20 20.14 -9.13 -5.81
C MET A 20 19.17 -10.13 -5.20
N ARG A 21 17.88 -9.97 -5.56
CA ARG A 21 16.78 -10.89 -5.26
C ARG A 21 16.00 -11.13 -6.55
N ALA A 22 15.35 -12.29 -6.67
CA ALA A 22 14.59 -12.60 -7.88
C ALA A 22 13.18 -13.12 -7.59
N PRO A 23 12.19 -12.77 -8.44
CA PRO A 23 10.91 -13.45 -8.51
C PRO A 23 11.08 -14.72 -9.35
N VAL A 24 10.58 -15.85 -8.85
CA VAL A 24 10.59 -17.14 -9.56
C VAL A 24 9.17 -17.66 -9.65
N LEU A 25 8.71 -17.96 -10.85
CA LEU A 25 7.40 -18.56 -11.08
C LEU A 25 7.54 -20.07 -11.28
N TRP A 26 6.72 -20.83 -10.59
CA TRP A 26 6.63 -22.25 -10.78
C TRP A 26 5.18 -22.69 -11.01
N ARG A 27 4.84 -22.91 -12.27
CA ARG A 27 3.54 -23.38 -12.71
C ARG A 27 3.59 -24.89 -12.86
N THR A 28 3.01 -25.61 -11.91
CA THR A 28 3.14 -27.08 -11.82
C THR A 28 1.94 -27.69 -11.08
N PRO A 29 1.65 -29.01 -11.23
CA PRO A 29 0.66 -29.69 -10.41
C PRO A 29 1.03 -29.70 -8.91
N PRO A 30 0.06 -29.73 -7.98
CA PRO A 30 0.32 -29.66 -6.55
C PRO A 30 1.13 -30.84 -6.02
N GLU A 31 1.00 -32.02 -6.64
CA GLU A 31 1.76 -33.23 -6.27
C GLU A 31 3.26 -33.02 -6.50
N ALA A 32 3.64 -32.34 -7.59
CA ALA A 32 5.03 -32.00 -7.87
C ALA A 32 5.59 -31.03 -6.83
N VAL A 33 4.80 -30.04 -6.37
CA VAL A 33 5.19 -29.13 -5.29
C VAL A 33 5.45 -29.92 -4.00
N GLN A 34 4.49 -30.76 -3.59
CA GLN A 34 4.59 -31.53 -2.34
C GLN A 34 5.78 -32.52 -2.33
N SER A 35 6.06 -33.16 -3.46
CA SER A 35 7.12 -34.17 -3.54
C SER A 35 8.53 -33.59 -3.71
N GLN A 36 8.67 -32.42 -4.35
CA GLN A 36 9.96 -31.90 -4.76
C GLN A 36 10.40 -30.71 -3.91
N LEU A 37 9.49 -29.79 -3.58
CA LEU A 37 9.85 -28.52 -2.98
C LEU A 37 10.32 -28.66 -1.52
N ALA A 38 9.67 -29.52 -0.73
CA ALA A 38 9.97 -29.66 0.70
C ALA A 38 11.44 -30.01 1.00
N GLN A 39 12.11 -30.70 0.06
CA GLN A 39 13.51 -31.11 0.21
C GLN A 39 14.51 -30.03 -0.21
N CYS A 40 14.08 -29.04 -1.02
CA CYS A 40 14.92 -28.01 -1.60
C CYS A 40 14.83 -26.67 -0.84
N LEU A 41 13.86 -26.54 0.07
CA LEU A 41 13.65 -25.29 0.78
C LEU A 41 14.68 -25.10 1.89
N PRO A 42 15.22 -23.88 2.05
CA PRO A 42 16.03 -23.55 3.22
C PRO A 42 15.19 -23.60 4.50
N SER A 43 15.86 -23.70 5.64
CA SER A 43 15.23 -23.48 6.93
C SER A 43 14.78 -22.01 7.04
N HIS A 44 13.70 -21.76 7.79
CA HIS A 44 13.24 -20.42 8.12
C HIS A 44 12.77 -19.59 6.92
N ILE A 45 11.75 -20.10 6.23
CA ILE A 45 11.10 -19.42 5.09
C ILE A 45 9.74 -18.85 5.47
N LEU A 46 9.27 -17.84 4.73
CA LEU A 46 7.90 -17.37 4.80
C LEU A 46 7.04 -18.12 3.77
N TRP A 47 5.90 -18.64 4.21
CA TRP A 47 4.88 -19.23 3.35
C TRP A 47 3.62 -18.38 3.39
N LEU A 48 3.30 -17.72 2.27
CA LEU A 48 2.15 -16.82 2.17
C LEU A 48 0.89 -17.61 1.84
N ASP A 49 -0.02 -17.68 2.81
CA ASP A 49 -1.38 -18.21 2.65
C ASP A 49 -2.34 -17.03 2.49
N SER A 50 -2.86 -16.81 1.29
CA SER A 50 -3.79 -15.72 0.99
C SER A 50 -5.23 -15.95 1.46
N GLY A 51 -5.52 -17.12 2.02
CA GLY A 51 -6.81 -17.47 2.64
C GLY A 51 -7.83 -18.11 1.70
N GLY A 52 -7.48 -18.36 0.45
CA GLY A 52 -8.25 -19.22 -0.44
C GLY A 52 -8.00 -20.70 -0.16
N PRO A 53 -8.82 -21.61 -0.72
CA PRO A 53 -8.59 -23.04 -0.62
C PRO A 53 -7.29 -23.43 -1.36
N SER A 54 -6.46 -24.25 -0.74
CA SER A 54 -5.24 -24.78 -1.35
C SER A 54 -5.09 -26.27 -1.12
N PRO A 55 -4.65 -27.04 -2.12
CA PRO A 55 -4.27 -28.44 -1.95
C PRO A 55 -2.88 -28.60 -1.30
N LEU A 56 -2.10 -27.51 -1.19
CA LEU A 56 -0.74 -27.57 -0.68
C LEU A 56 -0.71 -27.57 0.84
N ARG A 57 0.28 -28.28 1.39
CA ARG A 57 0.61 -28.25 2.81
C ARG A 57 1.98 -27.60 2.97
N PRO A 58 2.08 -26.48 3.70
CA PRO A 58 3.36 -25.88 4.01
C PRO A 58 4.29 -26.86 4.71
N PRO A 59 5.59 -26.92 4.37
CA PRO A 59 6.53 -27.77 5.07
C PRO A 59 6.71 -27.33 6.53
N PRO A 60 7.08 -28.25 7.46
CA PRO A 60 7.14 -27.96 8.89
C PRO A 60 8.05 -26.79 9.28
N GLN A 61 9.11 -26.53 8.50
CA GLN A 61 10.06 -25.44 8.71
C GLN A 61 9.56 -24.08 8.21
N ALA A 62 8.41 -24.01 7.54
CA ALA A 62 7.86 -22.79 7.01
C ALA A 62 7.06 -22.02 8.06
N LEU A 63 7.27 -20.72 8.12
CA LEU A 63 6.42 -19.80 8.87
C LEU A 63 5.23 -19.42 8.00
N VAL A 64 4.06 -19.97 8.30
CA VAL A 64 2.82 -19.69 7.56
C VAL A 64 2.30 -18.31 7.96
N VAL A 65 2.19 -17.43 6.98
CA VAL A 65 1.77 -16.05 7.17
C VAL A 65 0.41 -15.82 6.53
N LYS A 66 -0.56 -15.44 7.35
CA LYS A 66 -1.89 -15.00 6.89
C LYS A 66 -1.92 -13.48 6.70
N PRO A 67 -2.85 -12.95 5.90
CA PRO A 67 -2.90 -11.52 5.58
C PRO A 67 -2.96 -10.57 6.77
N ASN A 68 -3.67 -10.94 7.84
CA ASN A 68 -3.76 -10.14 9.08
C ASN A 68 -2.47 -10.20 9.94
N GLN A 69 -1.59 -11.14 9.67
CA GLN A 69 -0.33 -11.36 10.40
C GLN A 69 0.89 -10.78 9.67
N ALA A 70 0.76 -10.46 8.37
CA ALA A 70 1.90 -10.07 7.52
C ALA A 70 2.74 -8.92 8.10
N GLN A 71 2.12 -7.98 8.81
CA GLN A 71 2.82 -6.86 9.43
C GLN A 71 3.76 -7.26 10.57
N HIS A 72 3.55 -8.41 11.21
CA HIS A 72 4.36 -8.87 12.34
C HIS A 72 5.77 -9.32 11.91
N TYR A 73 5.94 -9.65 10.64
CA TYR A 73 7.20 -10.10 10.07
C TYR A 73 8.06 -8.97 9.48
N LEU A 74 7.55 -7.73 9.54
CA LEU A 74 8.29 -6.57 9.07
C LEU A 74 9.44 -6.23 10.02
N GLY A 75 10.63 -6.13 9.48
CA GLY A 75 11.86 -5.89 10.26
C GLY A 75 12.76 -7.11 10.36
N ASP A 76 12.21 -8.31 10.16
CA ASP A 76 12.98 -9.55 10.08
C ASP A 76 13.52 -9.76 8.65
N GLU A 77 14.46 -10.71 8.49
CA GLU A 77 15.08 -11.05 7.22
C GLU A 77 14.97 -12.56 6.93
N TYR A 78 14.56 -12.87 5.70
CA TYR A 78 14.31 -14.24 5.25
C TYR A 78 15.08 -14.56 3.96
N PRO A 79 15.58 -15.81 3.80
CA PRO A 79 16.26 -16.25 2.59
C PRO A 79 15.30 -16.56 1.44
N MET A 80 14.03 -16.84 1.75
CA MET A 80 13.02 -17.19 0.75
C MET A 80 11.62 -16.87 1.24
N LEU A 81 10.79 -16.45 0.31
CA LEU A 81 9.35 -16.29 0.45
C LEU A 81 8.69 -17.21 -0.57
N VAL A 82 7.70 -17.99 -0.14
CA VAL A 82 6.89 -18.83 -1.02
C VAL A 82 5.46 -18.30 -1.00
N ALA A 83 4.97 -17.84 -2.14
CA ALA A 83 3.58 -17.45 -2.30
C ALA A 83 2.78 -18.64 -2.83
N ASP A 84 1.84 -19.12 -2.03
CA ASP A 84 0.93 -20.20 -2.40
C ASP A 84 -0.18 -19.67 -3.33
N GLY A 85 0.09 -19.65 -4.62
CA GLY A 85 -0.85 -19.18 -5.62
C GLY A 85 -2.06 -20.10 -5.84
N TYR A 86 -2.07 -21.31 -5.26
CA TYR A 86 -3.28 -22.14 -5.20
C TYR A 86 -4.28 -21.55 -4.21
N SER A 87 -3.82 -21.02 -3.07
CA SER A 87 -4.67 -20.22 -2.15
C SER A 87 -4.98 -18.83 -2.71
N GLY A 88 -4.25 -18.40 -3.74
CA GLY A 88 -4.29 -17.09 -4.36
C GLY A 88 -3.05 -16.24 -4.06
N VAL A 89 -2.87 -15.17 -4.83
CA VAL A 89 -1.77 -14.22 -4.65
C VAL A 89 -2.32 -12.85 -4.27
N ASP A 90 -2.20 -12.50 -2.99
CA ASP A 90 -2.56 -11.17 -2.48
C ASP A 90 -1.45 -10.17 -2.78
N ALA A 91 -1.77 -9.12 -3.52
CA ALA A 91 -0.80 -8.12 -3.95
C ALA A 91 -0.14 -7.36 -2.79
N ASN A 92 -0.89 -7.07 -1.71
CA ASN A 92 -0.33 -6.39 -0.54
C ASN A 92 0.63 -7.28 0.23
N MET A 93 0.28 -8.56 0.44
CA MET A 93 1.16 -9.50 1.12
C MET A 93 2.46 -9.71 0.34
N LEU A 94 2.33 -9.94 -0.97
CA LEU A 94 3.47 -10.18 -1.85
C LEU A 94 4.44 -8.98 -1.79
N LEU A 95 3.95 -7.77 -2.01
CA LEU A 95 4.78 -6.56 -1.97
C LEU A 95 5.37 -6.30 -0.58
N MET A 96 4.56 -6.44 0.48
CA MET A 96 4.97 -6.18 1.85
C MET A 96 6.10 -7.12 2.28
N LEU A 97 5.91 -8.41 2.08
CA LEU A 97 6.83 -9.43 2.58
C LEU A 97 8.03 -9.67 1.66
N SER A 98 7.95 -9.33 0.38
CA SER A 98 9.13 -9.27 -0.49
C SER A 98 10.19 -8.30 0.03
N GLY A 99 9.79 -7.25 0.75
CA GLY A 99 10.70 -6.34 1.44
C GLY A 99 11.44 -6.93 2.63
N THR A 100 11.12 -8.15 3.07
CA THR A 100 11.83 -8.88 4.14
C THR A 100 12.89 -9.85 3.58
N LEU A 101 12.93 -10.05 2.27
CA LEU A 101 13.97 -10.88 1.66
C LEU A 101 15.33 -10.19 1.72
N LYS A 102 16.35 -10.93 2.18
CA LYS A 102 17.75 -10.49 2.15
C LYS A 102 18.35 -10.65 0.76
N PRO A 103 19.51 -10.04 0.45
CA PRO A 103 20.28 -10.35 -0.76
C PRO A 103 20.48 -11.87 -0.91
N GLY A 104 20.41 -12.37 -2.13
CA GLY A 104 20.37 -13.82 -2.42
C GLY A 104 18.97 -14.43 -2.22
N GLY A 105 17.97 -13.64 -1.84
CA GLY A 105 16.62 -14.14 -1.55
C GLY A 105 15.77 -14.37 -2.81
N ILE A 106 14.90 -15.36 -2.74
CA ILE A 106 13.98 -15.73 -3.81
C ILE A 106 12.54 -15.53 -3.36
N ALA A 107 11.75 -14.82 -4.15
CA ALA A 107 10.29 -14.83 -4.06
C ALA A 107 9.74 -15.89 -5.02
N LEU A 108 9.44 -17.08 -4.50
CA LEU A 108 8.88 -18.18 -5.26
C LEU A 108 7.37 -18.11 -5.27
N ILE A 109 6.77 -18.01 -6.45
CA ILE A 109 5.33 -17.97 -6.64
C ILE A 109 4.90 -19.31 -7.26
N LEU A 110 4.16 -20.09 -6.51
CA LEU A 110 3.58 -21.36 -6.94
C LEU A 110 2.25 -21.09 -7.66
N LEU A 111 2.07 -21.64 -8.84
CA LEU A 111 0.86 -21.40 -9.63
C LEU A 111 0.26 -22.72 -10.15
N PRO A 112 -1.08 -22.85 -10.18
CA PRO A 112 -1.74 -23.97 -10.83
C PRO A 112 -1.36 -24.09 -12.31
N PRO A 113 -1.32 -25.30 -12.87
CA PRO A 113 -0.91 -25.52 -14.28
C PRO A 113 -1.79 -24.78 -15.29
N HIS A 114 -3.08 -24.65 -14.98
CA HIS A 114 -4.08 -24.01 -15.83
C HIS A 114 -4.21 -22.48 -15.62
N CYS A 115 -3.40 -21.91 -14.74
CA CYS A 115 -3.38 -20.46 -14.52
C CYS A 115 -3.07 -19.72 -15.86
N PRO A 116 -3.78 -18.62 -16.22
CA PRO A 116 -4.68 -17.80 -15.40
C PRO A 116 -6.16 -18.24 -15.43
N ALA A 117 -6.51 -19.36 -16.08
CA ALA A 117 -7.87 -19.91 -16.05
C ALA A 117 -8.16 -20.57 -14.68
N CYS A 118 -7.93 -19.81 -13.60
CA CYS A 118 -8.14 -20.24 -12.23
C CYS A 118 -8.57 -19.03 -11.38
N ALA A 119 -9.33 -19.31 -10.32
CA ALA A 119 -9.73 -18.27 -9.38
C ALA A 119 -8.54 -17.81 -8.54
N ASN A 120 -8.42 -16.49 -8.34
CA ASN A 120 -7.52 -15.94 -7.35
C ASN A 120 -8.20 -15.92 -5.97
N GLY A 121 -7.93 -16.92 -5.13
CA GLY A 121 -8.54 -17.06 -3.81
C GLY A 121 -8.30 -15.87 -2.87
N ALA A 122 -7.21 -15.11 -3.08
CA ALA A 122 -6.95 -13.90 -2.32
C ALA A 122 -8.07 -12.86 -2.44
N LEU A 123 -8.83 -12.88 -3.54
CA LEU A 123 -9.94 -11.96 -3.78
C LEU A 123 -11.11 -12.18 -2.81
N LEU A 124 -11.28 -13.39 -2.24
CA LEU A 124 -12.36 -13.70 -1.27
C LEU A 124 -12.47 -12.71 -0.11
N ARG A 125 -11.36 -12.12 0.30
CA ARG A 125 -11.32 -11.14 1.39
C ARG A 125 -11.97 -9.80 1.03
N TYR A 126 -12.04 -9.50 -0.25
CA TYR A 126 -12.47 -8.21 -0.80
C TYR A 126 -13.86 -8.28 -1.42
N LEU A 127 -14.33 -9.48 -1.80
CA LEU A 127 -15.64 -9.67 -2.40
C LEU A 127 -16.77 -9.43 -1.38
N SER A 128 -17.85 -8.87 -1.85
CA SER A 128 -19.07 -8.73 -1.11
C SER A 128 -19.76 -10.10 -0.94
N LEU A 129 -20.58 -10.23 0.11
CA LEU A 129 -21.39 -11.44 0.31
C LEU A 129 -22.31 -11.67 -0.91
N GLY A 130 -22.38 -12.89 -1.39
CA GLY A 130 -23.18 -13.24 -2.59
C GLY A 130 -22.46 -13.04 -3.91
N THR A 131 -21.21 -12.56 -3.89
CA THR A 131 -20.37 -12.45 -5.09
C THR A 131 -19.45 -13.67 -5.21
N ASP A 132 -19.55 -14.38 -6.33
CA ASP A 132 -18.71 -15.56 -6.62
C ASP A 132 -17.32 -15.17 -7.10
N LEU A 133 -16.34 -16.04 -6.85
CA LEU A 133 -15.00 -15.91 -7.42
C LEU A 133 -15.04 -16.14 -8.94
N PRO A 134 -14.42 -15.25 -9.73
CA PRO A 134 -14.27 -15.48 -11.17
C PRO A 134 -13.34 -16.68 -11.43
N ARG A 135 -13.65 -17.45 -12.47
CA ARG A 135 -12.83 -18.61 -12.90
C ARG A 135 -11.58 -18.23 -13.69
N TYR A 136 -11.36 -16.96 -13.93
CA TYR A 136 -10.23 -16.38 -14.63
C TYR A 136 -9.75 -15.14 -13.85
N SER A 137 -8.44 -15.01 -13.70
CA SER A 137 -7.83 -13.90 -12.99
C SER A 137 -6.89 -13.08 -13.88
N PRO A 138 -7.31 -11.91 -14.34
CA PRO A 138 -6.44 -10.94 -15.01
C PRO A 138 -5.22 -10.53 -14.17
N TRP A 139 -5.34 -10.53 -12.85
CA TRP A 139 -4.21 -10.28 -11.94
C TRP A 139 -3.14 -11.37 -12.05
N LEU A 140 -3.54 -12.65 -12.02
CA LEU A 140 -2.59 -13.76 -12.18
C LEU A 140 -2.03 -13.82 -13.61
N GLU A 141 -2.82 -13.47 -14.62
CA GLU A 141 -2.31 -13.31 -15.98
C GLU A 141 -1.24 -12.23 -16.06
N ARG A 142 -1.51 -11.05 -15.47
CA ARG A 142 -0.55 -9.96 -15.38
C ARG A 142 0.74 -10.39 -14.68
N LEU A 143 0.62 -11.07 -13.54
CA LEU A 143 1.76 -11.59 -12.78
C LEU A 143 2.67 -12.49 -13.63
N MET A 144 2.10 -13.33 -14.49
CA MET A 144 2.87 -14.19 -15.38
C MET A 144 3.44 -13.45 -16.60
N ARG A 145 2.79 -12.38 -17.05
CA ARG A 145 3.16 -11.67 -18.28
C ARG A 145 4.19 -10.56 -18.06
N ILE A 146 4.25 -9.97 -16.88
CA ILE A 146 5.21 -8.91 -16.58
C ILE A 146 6.64 -9.46 -16.69
N PRO A 147 7.51 -8.82 -17.51
CA PRO A 147 8.90 -9.26 -17.67
C PRO A 147 9.70 -9.17 -16.36
N GLY A 148 10.74 -9.98 -16.24
CA GLY A 148 11.68 -9.95 -15.11
C GLY A 148 11.51 -11.07 -14.10
N SER A 149 10.44 -11.88 -14.19
CA SER A 149 10.35 -13.13 -13.42
C SER A 149 11.12 -14.26 -14.10
N LEU A 150 11.73 -15.13 -13.29
CA LEU A 150 12.38 -16.36 -13.73
C LEU A 150 11.40 -17.52 -13.70
N THR A 151 11.60 -18.49 -14.58
CA THR A 151 10.83 -19.76 -14.57
C THR A 151 11.63 -20.84 -13.86
N MET A 152 11.03 -21.51 -12.91
CA MET A 152 11.68 -22.58 -12.15
C MET A 152 12.24 -23.67 -13.08
N GLY A 153 13.51 -24.01 -12.91
CA GLY A 153 14.20 -25.03 -13.68
C GLY A 153 14.65 -24.60 -15.09
N ALA A 154 14.30 -23.39 -15.55
CA ALA A 154 14.77 -22.86 -16.82
C ALA A 154 16.14 -22.16 -16.67
N PRO A 155 16.93 -22.03 -17.75
CA PRO A 155 18.11 -21.16 -17.76
C PRO A 155 17.72 -19.73 -17.41
N TRP A 156 18.61 -19.02 -16.72
CA TRP A 156 18.40 -17.62 -16.36
C TRP A 156 19.62 -16.75 -16.72
N GLN A 157 19.37 -15.45 -16.78
CA GLN A 157 20.41 -14.45 -16.88
C GLN A 157 20.03 -13.30 -15.92
N LEU A 158 20.92 -12.97 -15.01
CA LEU A 158 20.74 -11.81 -14.14
C LEU A 158 21.14 -10.53 -14.89
N PRO A 159 20.50 -9.40 -14.61
CA PRO A 159 20.94 -8.12 -15.13
C PRO A 159 22.36 -7.80 -14.61
N PRO A 160 23.15 -7.01 -15.33
CA PRO A 160 24.44 -6.57 -14.82
C PRO A 160 24.25 -5.79 -13.51
N PRO A 161 25.22 -5.83 -12.59
CA PRO A 161 25.19 -5.02 -11.38
C PRO A 161 24.96 -3.56 -11.73
N GLY A 162 24.02 -2.92 -11.03
CA GLY A 162 23.80 -1.48 -11.17
C GLY A 162 24.94 -0.68 -10.56
N GLU A 163 24.96 0.61 -10.82
CA GLU A 163 25.92 1.50 -10.17
C GLU A 163 25.77 1.46 -8.64
N PRO A 164 26.88 1.51 -7.89
CA PRO A 164 26.83 1.59 -6.44
C PRO A 164 25.97 2.78 -6.02
N PRO A 165 25.15 2.64 -4.95
CA PRO A 165 24.34 3.74 -4.50
C PRO A 165 25.20 4.89 -3.98
N ASP A 166 24.85 6.12 -4.33
CA ASP A 166 25.47 7.32 -3.75
C ASP A 166 25.45 7.26 -2.22
N PRO A 167 26.42 7.85 -1.53
CA PRO A 167 26.37 8.00 -0.08
C PRO A 167 25.03 8.57 0.39
N LEU A 168 24.60 8.21 1.60
CA LEU A 168 23.42 8.87 2.17
C LEU A 168 23.66 10.38 2.21
N PRO A 169 22.67 11.19 1.84
CA PRO A 169 22.81 12.63 1.99
C PRO A 169 23.03 12.98 3.46
N PRO A 170 23.67 14.11 3.76
CA PRO A 170 23.81 14.57 5.13
C PRO A 170 22.44 14.69 5.77
N PRO A 171 22.30 14.39 7.08
CA PRO A 171 21.04 14.52 7.78
C PRO A 171 20.50 15.94 7.66
N PRO A 172 19.21 16.12 7.42
CA PRO A 172 18.60 17.42 7.40
C PRO A 172 18.71 18.10 8.77
N ARG A 173 18.69 19.41 8.78
CA ARG A 173 18.71 20.20 10.03
C ARG A 173 17.33 20.81 10.25
N PRO A 174 16.41 20.12 10.96
CA PRO A 174 15.12 20.68 11.30
C PRO A 174 15.29 21.85 12.28
N ASP A 175 14.44 22.85 12.11
CA ASP A 175 14.34 24.00 12.98
C ASP A 175 12.87 24.34 13.25
N LYS A 176 12.60 25.46 13.92
CA LYS A 176 11.22 25.86 14.22
C LYS A 176 10.43 26.29 12.98
N THR A 177 11.11 26.62 11.87
CA THR A 177 10.50 27.10 10.62
C THR A 177 10.37 26.02 9.57
N ASN A 178 11.23 24.98 9.61
CA ASN A 178 11.28 23.92 8.61
C ASN A 178 10.95 22.58 9.24
N VAL A 179 9.89 21.95 8.72
CA VAL A 179 9.57 20.54 8.98
C VAL A 179 10.13 19.71 7.83
N TRP A 180 10.92 18.71 8.14
CA TRP A 180 11.49 17.84 7.13
C TRP A 180 10.67 16.58 6.95
N LEU A 181 10.34 16.25 5.70
CA LEU A 181 9.73 14.99 5.30
C LEU A 181 10.77 14.17 4.54
N ILE A 182 11.29 13.15 5.18
CA ILE A 182 12.23 12.18 4.60
C ILE A 182 11.40 11.07 3.97
N THR A 183 11.47 10.95 2.66
CA THR A 183 10.70 9.97 1.91
C THR A 183 11.60 9.02 1.15
N GLY A 184 11.10 7.85 0.86
CA GLY A 184 11.80 6.85 0.06
C GLY A 184 11.16 5.49 0.25
N ARG A 185 11.36 4.62 -0.70
CA ARG A 185 10.87 3.24 -0.63
C ARG A 185 11.53 2.48 0.52
N ARG A 186 11.07 1.27 0.76
CA ARG A 186 11.69 0.41 1.77
C ARG A 186 13.15 0.12 1.39
N GLY A 187 14.05 0.03 2.38
CA GLY A 187 15.48 -0.23 2.15
C GLY A 187 16.28 0.96 1.64
N ARG A 188 15.73 2.19 1.64
CA ARG A 188 16.43 3.41 1.18
C ARG A 188 17.22 4.13 2.26
N GLY A 189 17.25 3.64 3.52
CA GLY A 189 18.04 4.24 4.59
C GLY A 189 17.31 5.33 5.40
N LYS A 190 15.96 5.41 5.36
CA LYS A 190 15.18 6.39 6.14
C LYS A 190 15.49 6.32 7.64
N SER A 191 15.41 5.13 8.23
CA SER A 191 15.69 4.94 9.67
C SER A 191 17.16 5.19 10.01
N THR A 192 18.09 4.85 9.10
CA THR A 192 19.51 5.19 9.21
C THR A 192 19.71 6.70 9.27
N LEU A 193 19.01 7.43 8.39
CA LEU A 193 19.10 8.88 8.34
C LEU A 193 18.45 9.53 9.58
N LEU A 194 17.37 8.97 10.11
CA LEU A 194 16.79 9.44 11.40
C LEU A 194 17.76 9.22 12.58
N ALA A 195 18.49 8.09 12.61
CA ALA A 195 19.51 7.85 13.63
C ALA A 195 20.67 8.84 13.49
N ALA A 196 21.17 9.08 12.29
CA ALA A 196 22.20 10.06 12.02
C ALA A 196 21.77 11.49 12.36
N LEU A 197 20.49 11.83 12.08
CA LEU A 197 19.90 13.10 12.46
C LEU A 197 19.85 13.25 13.99
N ALA A 198 19.38 12.22 14.68
CA ALA A 198 19.36 12.21 16.16
C ALA A 198 20.76 12.40 16.72
N ASP A 199 21.77 11.82 16.10
CA ASP A 199 23.16 11.91 16.55
C ASP A 199 23.81 13.28 16.29
N GLN A 200 23.60 13.85 15.12
CA GLN A 200 24.24 15.10 14.70
C GLN A 200 23.50 16.37 15.14
N HIS A 201 22.22 16.29 15.50
CA HIS A 201 21.45 17.44 15.95
C HIS A 201 21.88 17.85 17.38
N PRO A 202 22.01 19.14 17.71
CA PRO A 202 22.50 19.59 19.02
C PRO A 202 21.52 19.37 20.19
N ALA A 203 20.32 18.87 19.94
CA ALA A 203 19.31 18.62 20.96
C ALA A 203 19.81 17.63 22.03
N LYS A 204 19.62 17.99 23.30
CA LYS A 204 19.91 17.10 24.44
C LYS A 204 18.79 16.09 24.68
N THR A 205 17.55 16.51 24.43
CA THR A 205 16.36 15.66 24.62
C THR A 205 15.66 15.46 23.28
N ILE A 206 15.62 14.23 22.80
CA ILE A 206 15.05 13.83 21.51
C ILE A 206 13.88 12.88 21.78
N LEU A 207 12.77 13.09 21.10
CA LEU A 207 11.66 12.14 21.10
C LEU A 207 11.48 11.55 19.71
N LEU A 208 11.34 10.24 19.67
CA LEU A 208 10.94 9.49 18.48
C LEU A 208 9.53 8.96 18.66
N VAL A 209 8.64 9.36 17.79
CA VAL A 209 7.23 8.92 17.79
C VAL A 209 7.02 7.87 16.70
N THR A 210 6.50 6.71 17.09
CA THR A 210 6.14 5.64 16.16
C THR A 210 5.07 4.71 16.74
N ASN A 211 4.25 4.12 15.86
CA ASN A 211 3.28 3.08 16.23
C ASN A 211 3.87 1.65 16.23
N HIS A 212 5.09 1.47 15.74
CA HIS A 212 5.69 0.16 15.51
C HIS A 212 7.09 0.04 16.11
N ALA A 213 7.17 -0.34 17.38
CA ALA A 213 8.44 -0.56 18.06
C ALA A 213 9.35 -1.59 17.36
N ARG A 214 8.77 -2.68 16.81
CA ARG A 214 9.56 -3.71 16.10
C ARG A 214 10.20 -3.21 14.80
N ALA A 215 9.58 -2.26 14.10
CA ALA A 215 10.18 -1.66 12.89
C ALA A 215 11.41 -0.80 13.20
N LEU A 216 11.66 -0.50 14.47
CA LEU A 216 12.79 0.31 14.92
C LEU A 216 14.11 -0.46 15.03
N ARG A 217 14.15 -1.78 14.84
CA ARG A 217 15.39 -2.58 14.97
C ARG A 217 16.55 -1.98 14.17
N THR A 218 16.31 -1.60 12.92
CA THR A 218 17.33 -0.96 12.07
C THR A 218 17.80 0.37 12.66
N LEU A 219 16.88 1.21 13.14
CA LEU A 219 17.23 2.47 13.79
C LEU A 219 18.03 2.23 15.06
N GLN A 220 17.64 1.26 15.88
CA GLN A 220 18.33 0.91 17.13
C GLN A 220 19.75 0.40 16.85
N GLN A 221 19.93 -0.46 15.84
CA GLN A 221 21.26 -0.92 15.41
C GLN A 221 22.15 0.27 15.01
N HIS A 222 21.63 1.23 14.25
CA HIS A 222 22.39 2.42 13.89
C HIS A 222 22.67 3.33 15.08
N LEU A 223 21.75 3.48 16.02
CA LEU A 223 22.02 4.21 17.25
C LEU A 223 23.18 3.57 18.02
N GLN A 224 23.19 2.24 18.16
CA GLN A 224 24.31 1.50 18.80
C GLN A 224 25.63 1.75 18.07
N GLN A 225 25.65 1.66 16.74
CA GLN A 225 26.84 1.94 15.92
C GLN A 225 27.35 3.38 16.10
N LEU A 226 26.44 4.32 16.37
CA LEU A 226 26.78 5.73 16.65
C LEU A 226 27.13 5.99 18.11
N GLY A 227 27.23 4.94 18.95
CA GLY A 227 27.64 5.04 20.35
C GLY A 227 26.52 5.35 21.35
N TRP A 228 25.26 5.27 20.94
CA TRP A 228 24.12 5.36 21.87
C TRP A 228 23.94 4.04 22.61
N GLN A 229 23.61 4.10 23.89
CA GLN A 229 23.40 2.94 24.76
C GLN A 229 21.94 2.86 25.19
N ALA A 230 21.38 1.66 25.19
CA ALA A 230 20.05 1.41 25.73
C ALA A 230 20.08 1.59 27.27
N ALA A 231 19.18 2.41 27.79
CA ALA A 231 19.07 2.67 29.21
C ALA A 231 17.98 1.82 29.91
N ASP A 232 17.21 1.04 29.14
CA ASP A 232 16.27 0.07 29.65
C ASP A 232 16.65 -1.35 29.18
N THR A 233 16.22 -2.37 29.92
CA THR A 233 16.56 -3.81 29.68
C THR A 233 15.48 -4.56 28.93
N THR A 234 14.58 -3.87 28.25
CA THR A 234 13.49 -4.50 27.48
C THR A 234 14.00 -5.03 26.14
N ASP A 235 13.33 -6.04 25.57
CA ASP A 235 13.66 -6.59 24.25
C ASP A 235 13.67 -5.52 23.14
N ILE A 236 12.93 -4.43 23.34
CA ILE A 236 12.85 -3.29 22.44
C ILE A 236 13.07 -2.03 23.28
N PRO A 237 14.34 -1.60 23.47
CA PRO A 237 14.67 -0.43 24.27
C PRO A 237 13.94 0.82 23.82
N ARG A 238 13.37 1.54 24.79
CA ARG A 238 12.62 2.78 24.52
C ARG A 238 13.34 4.04 24.99
N LEU A 239 14.40 3.88 25.78
CA LEU A 239 15.24 4.97 26.23
C LEU A 239 16.69 4.72 25.84
N TRP A 240 17.28 5.67 25.15
CA TRP A 240 18.66 5.63 24.68
C TRP A 240 19.40 6.83 25.24
N VAL A 241 20.64 6.62 25.65
CA VAL A 241 21.51 7.64 26.24
C VAL A 241 22.83 7.65 25.51
N LYS A 242 23.38 8.84 25.31
CA LYS A 242 24.73 9.04 24.81
C LYS A 242 25.43 10.11 25.63
N GLU A 243 26.59 9.76 26.18
CA GLU A 243 27.47 10.70 26.87
C GLU A 243 28.42 11.36 25.85
N GLY A 244 28.57 12.65 25.95
CA GLY A 244 29.48 13.43 25.12
C GLY A 244 30.34 14.36 25.97
N ALA A 245 31.65 14.41 25.68
CA ALA A 245 32.60 15.20 26.45
C ALA A 245 32.22 16.71 26.50
N GLU A 246 31.71 17.26 25.40
CA GLU A 246 31.31 18.68 25.31
C GLU A 246 29.80 18.89 25.41
N THR A 247 29.00 17.92 25.00
CA THR A 247 27.52 18.05 24.94
C THR A 247 26.82 17.60 26.23
N GLY A 248 27.52 16.89 27.10
CA GLY A 248 26.95 16.23 28.28
C GLY A 248 26.01 15.07 27.87
N THR A 249 25.17 14.63 28.82
CA THR A 249 24.20 13.54 28.60
C THR A 249 23.12 13.93 27.63
N ARG A 250 22.94 13.13 26.58
CA ARG A 250 21.85 13.26 25.60
C ARG A 250 20.92 12.07 25.71
N THR A 251 19.62 12.29 25.54
CA THR A 251 18.60 11.24 25.64
C THR A 251 17.73 11.19 24.39
N LEU A 252 17.41 9.98 23.95
CA LEU A 252 16.40 9.72 22.92
C LEU A 252 15.37 8.77 23.51
N GLN A 253 14.12 9.21 23.60
CA GLN A 253 13.00 8.41 24.09
C GLN A 253 12.06 8.05 22.95
N ILE A 254 11.60 6.78 22.91
CA ILE A 254 10.65 6.27 21.92
C ILE A 254 9.27 6.18 22.55
N LEU A 255 8.28 6.82 21.95
CA LEU A 255 6.91 6.87 22.44
C LEU A 255 5.89 6.57 21.34
N PRO A 256 4.76 5.93 21.67
CA PRO A 256 3.62 5.91 20.79
C PRO A 256 3.01 7.32 20.68
N PRO A 257 2.37 7.66 19.53
CA PRO A 257 1.85 9.01 19.28
C PRO A 257 0.85 9.50 20.32
N ASP A 258 -0.04 8.63 20.79
CA ASP A 258 -1.04 8.97 21.79
C ASP A 258 -0.39 9.34 23.13
N ALA A 259 0.62 8.58 23.55
CA ALA A 259 1.37 8.88 24.78
C ALA A 259 2.11 10.22 24.68
N PHE A 260 2.69 10.55 23.52
CA PHE A 260 3.31 11.85 23.30
C PHE A 260 2.29 12.99 23.43
N LEU A 261 1.14 12.88 22.76
CA LEU A 261 0.12 13.93 22.78
C LEU A 261 -0.57 14.11 24.14
N GLN A 262 -0.65 13.05 24.94
CA GLN A 262 -1.20 13.11 26.31
C GLN A 262 -0.21 13.69 27.29
N LYS A 263 1.02 13.15 27.31
CA LYS A 263 2.04 13.49 28.32
C LYS A 263 2.82 14.75 27.98
N LYS A 264 2.96 15.08 26.69
CA LYS A 264 3.77 16.20 26.16
C LYS A 264 5.11 16.35 26.87
N PRO A 265 5.93 15.27 26.92
CA PRO A 265 7.20 15.34 27.64
C PRO A 265 8.10 16.40 26.98
N PRO A 266 8.92 17.09 27.76
CA PRO A 266 9.80 18.13 27.23
C PRO A 266 10.81 17.51 26.27
N CYS A 267 10.93 18.10 25.08
CA CYS A 267 11.94 17.72 24.09
C CYS A 267 12.38 18.92 23.26
N GLN A 268 13.53 18.79 22.64
CA GLN A 268 14.13 19.82 21.78
C GLN A 268 14.08 19.42 20.30
N LEU A 269 13.88 18.13 20.00
CA LEU A 269 13.74 17.59 18.66
C LEU A 269 12.67 16.49 18.66
N LEU A 270 11.76 16.55 17.70
CA LEU A 270 10.73 15.54 17.49
C LEU A 270 11.00 14.80 16.17
N LEU A 271 11.20 13.50 16.25
CA LEU A 271 11.31 12.59 15.13
C LEU A 271 10.05 11.74 15.02
N VAL A 272 9.57 11.49 13.82
CA VAL A 272 8.42 10.61 13.57
C VAL A 272 8.82 9.57 12.54
N ASP A 273 8.78 8.29 12.90
CA ASP A 273 9.01 7.20 11.95
C ASP A 273 7.68 6.60 11.48
N GLU A 274 7.64 6.19 10.21
CA GLU A 274 6.46 5.67 9.50
C GLU A 274 5.24 6.63 9.61
N ALA A 275 5.46 7.90 9.32
CA ALA A 275 4.45 8.96 9.46
C ALA A 275 3.15 8.67 8.68
N ALA A 276 3.23 8.00 7.51
CA ALA A 276 2.07 7.63 6.70
C ALA A 276 1.11 6.64 7.40
N ARG A 277 1.57 5.95 8.43
CA ARG A 277 0.73 5.05 9.24
C ARG A 277 -0.06 5.78 10.32
N LEU A 278 0.30 7.01 10.60
CA LEU A 278 -0.43 7.85 11.53
C LEU A 278 -1.69 8.40 10.84
N THR A 279 -2.76 8.55 11.62
CA THR A 279 -3.95 9.20 11.11
C THR A 279 -3.70 10.67 10.85
N LEU A 280 -4.35 11.26 9.86
CA LEU A 280 -4.16 12.67 9.54
C LEU A 280 -4.46 13.62 10.73
N PRO A 281 -5.51 13.40 11.56
CA PRO A 281 -5.71 14.21 12.77
C PRO A 281 -4.54 14.15 13.75
N LEU A 282 -3.93 12.96 13.87
CA LEU A 282 -2.78 12.76 14.74
C LEU A 282 -1.54 13.48 14.21
N LEU A 283 -1.27 13.34 12.91
CA LEU A 283 -0.19 14.08 12.23
C LEU A 283 -0.40 15.60 12.33
N SER A 284 -1.61 16.10 12.10
CA SER A 284 -1.94 17.50 12.23
C SER A 284 -1.63 18.03 13.63
N ARG A 285 -2.00 17.27 14.69
CA ARG A 285 -1.67 17.66 16.08
C ARG A 285 -0.17 17.65 16.36
N LEU A 286 0.58 16.70 15.79
CA LEU A 286 2.05 16.70 15.89
C LEU A 286 2.65 17.91 15.19
N LEU A 287 2.19 18.26 13.98
CA LEU A 287 2.66 19.41 13.21
C LEU A 287 2.43 20.75 13.90
N GLN A 288 1.39 20.85 14.74
CA GLN A 288 1.09 22.06 15.54
C GLN A 288 2.07 22.25 16.71
N THR A 289 2.91 21.27 17.04
CA THR A 289 3.91 21.47 18.10
C THR A 289 5.03 22.40 17.61
N PRO A 290 5.49 23.39 18.42
CA PRO A 290 6.49 24.35 18.01
C PRO A 290 7.93 23.80 18.12
N LEU A 291 8.12 22.53 17.76
CA LEU A 291 9.38 21.81 17.86
C LEU A 291 10.09 21.69 16.50
N PRO A 292 11.42 21.73 16.44
CA PRO A 292 12.16 21.18 15.31
C PRO A 292 11.70 19.75 15.05
N MET A 293 11.39 19.40 13.77
CA MET A 293 10.73 18.14 13.45
C MET A 293 11.22 17.54 12.14
N ALA A 294 11.43 16.22 12.15
CA ALA A 294 11.60 15.41 10.94
C ALA A 294 10.68 14.20 10.96
N LEU A 295 10.01 13.99 9.85
CA LEU A 295 9.10 12.89 9.59
C LEU A 295 9.75 11.95 8.58
N ALA A 296 9.81 10.65 8.85
CA ALA A 296 10.21 9.65 7.86
C ALA A 296 9.01 8.82 7.44
N THR A 297 8.88 8.54 6.16
CA THR A 297 7.77 7.73 5.65
C THR A 297 8.06 7.10 4.31
N THR A 298 7.36 6.02 4.02
CA THR A 298 7.28 5.41 2.69
C THR A 298 6.08 6.03 1.96
N LEU A 299 6.32 6.72 0.85
CA LEU A 299 5.23 7.28 0.02
C LEU A 299 4.70 6.28 -1.01
N GLU A 300 5.52 5.30 -1.39
CA GLU A 300 5.23 4.27 -2.39
C GLU A 300 5.31 2.90 -1.75
N GLY A 301 4.36 2.03 -2.08
CA GLY A 301 4.34 0.66 -1.58
C GLY A 301 2.98 0.23 -1.02
N TYR A 302 2.97 -0.83 -0.23
CA TYR A 302 1.76 -1.45 0.32
C TYR A 302 0.96 -0.54 1.29
N GLU A 303 1.53 0.55 1.77
CA GLU A 303 0.87 1.50 2.68
C GLU A 303 -0.04 2.49 1.96
N GLY A 304 0.14 2.66 0.64
CA GLY A 304 -0.73 3.47 -0.22
C GLY A 304 -0.73 4.97 0.06
N ALA A 305 0.29 5.47 0.77
CA ALA A 305 0.39 6.88 1.13
C ALA A 305 1.18 7.68 0.08
N GLY A 306 0.63 7.82 -1.11
CA GLY A 306 1.28 8.53 -2.21
C GLY A 306 1.40 10.05 -2.02
N GLN A 307 1.44 10.79 -3.12
CA GLN A 307 1.57 12.26 -3.15
C GLN A 307 0.51 13.00 -2.31
N GLY A 308 -0.66 12.39 -2.07
CA GLY A 308 -1.72 12.94 -1.24
C GLY A 308 -1.28 13.26 0.21
N LEU A 309 -0.39 12.47 0.81
CA LEU A 309 0.14 12.76 2.15
C LEU A 309 0.95 14.06 2.16
N ARG A 310 1.85 14.25 1.18
CA ARG A 310 2.68 15.46 1.07
C ARG A 310 1.84 16.73 0.99
N LEU A 311 0.81 16.73 0.14
CA LEU A 311 -0.10 17.86 -0.02
C LEU A 311 -0.86 18.16 1.29
N LYS A 312 -1.38 17.13 1.94
CA LYS A 312 -2.11 17.27 3.21
C LYS A 312 -1.21 17.74 4.35
N LEU A 313 0.02 17.23 4.46
CA LEU A 313 0.98 17.74 5.45
C LEU A 313 1.24 19.24 5.27
N ALA A 314 1.46 19.68 4.02
CA ALA A 314 1.67 21.10 3.73
C ALA A 314 0.47 21.97 4.12
N GLN A 315 -0.77 21.49 3.90
CA GLN A 315 -2.00 22.19 4.27
C GLN A 315 -2.22 22.29 5.80
N HIS A 316 -1.64 21.38 6.59
CA HIS A 316 -1.82 21.32 8.04
C HIS A 316 -0.67 21.96 8.82
N LEU A 317 0.31 22.53 8.13
CA LEU A 317 1.39 23.27 8.80
C LEU A 317 0.87 24.59 9.39
N PRO A 318 1.34 24.98 10.60
CA PRO A 318 1.06 26.30 11.14
C PRO A 318 1.63 27.40 10.24
N PRO A 319 1.06 28.62 10.28
CA PRO A 319 1.63 29.78 9.61
C PRO A 319 3.11 29.98 9.97
N GLY A 320 3.93 30.31 8.97
CA GLY A 320 5.37 30.53 9.16
C GLY A 320 6.23 29.27 9.15
N ARG A 321 5.64 28.06 9.02
CA ARG A 321 6.39 26.81 8.83
C ARG A 321 6.31 26.33 7.38
N GLN A 322 7.39 25.72 6.92
CA GLN A 322 7.51 25.15 5.57
C GLN A 322 7.82 23.66 5.62
N LEU A 323 7.24 22.90 4.68
CA LEU A 323 7.56 21.49 4.47
C LEU A 323 8.73 21.38 3.48
N LYS A 324 9.86 20.88 3.95
CA LYS A 324 11.00 20.49 3.10
C LYS A 324 10.99 19.00 2.90
N VAL A 325 11.21 18.56 1.66
CA VAL A 325 11.16 17.14 1.31
C VAL A 325 12.55 16.67 0.90
N LEU A 326 12.99 15.58 1.50
CA LEU A 326 14.20 14.85 1.14
C LEU A 326 13.79 13.48 0.63
N VAL A 327 14.10 13.19 -0.64
CA VAL A 327 13.75 11.92 -1.28
C VAL A 327 14.98 11.02 -1.34
N LEU A 328 14.87 9.80 -0.80
CA LEU A 328 15.91 8.78 -0.83
C LEU A 328 15.58 7.78 -1.95
N ASN A 329 16.32 7.84 -3.06
CA ASN A 329 16.02 7.06 -4.27
C ASN A 329 16.79 5.73 -4.35
N HIS A 330 18.01 5.65 -3.79
CA HIS A 330 18.87 4.50 -3.95
C HIS A 330 18.67 3.45 -2.86
N SER A 331 18.61 2.18 -3.26
CA SER A 331 18.55 1.05 -2.32
C SER A 331 19.84 0.93 -1.50
N ARG A 332 19.71 0.51 -0.24
CA ARG A 332 20.81 0.24 0.69
C ARG A 332 20.85 -1.21 1.16
N ARG A 333 19.90 -2.01 0.68
CA ARG A 333 19.76 -3.41 1.12
C ARG A 333 20.03 -4.40 -0.02
N TRP A 334 19.90 -3.96 -1.26
CA TRP A 334 20.12 -4.75 -2.48
C TRP A 334 20.54 -3.83 -3.62
N ALA A 335 21.04 -4.41 -4.70
CA ALA A 335 21.53 -3.69 -5.87
C ALA A 335 20.47 -2.76 -6.47
N ALA A 336 20.90 -1.69 -7.14
CA ALA A 336 20.00 -0.68 -7.70
C ALA A 336 19.05 -1.24 -8.77
N ASN A 337 19.48 -2.28 -9.49
CA ASN A 337 18.73 -2.99 -10.53
C ASN A 337 18.19 -4.35 -10.07
N ASP A 338 17.86 -4.49 -8.78
CA ASP A 338 17.29 -5.69 -8.18
C ASP A 338 16.07 -6.21 -8.97
N PRO A 339 16.13 -7.43 -9.55
CA PRO A 339 15.06 -7.96 -10.39
C PRO A 339 13.71 -8.07 -9.69
N LEU A 340 13.71 -8.43 -8.39
CA LEU A 340 12.47 -8.55 -7.63
C LEU A 340 11.80 -7.18 -7.44
N GLU A 341 12.58 -6.13 -7.15
CA GLU A 341 12.02 -4.79 -6.99
C GLU A 341 11.44 -4.27 -8.31
N GLN A 342 12.19 -4.39 -9.42
CA GLN A 342 11.73 -3.96 -10.73
C GLN A 342 10.46 -4.70 -11.17
N TRP A 343 10.42 -6.00 -10.96
CA TRP A 343 9.25 -6.82 -11.28
C TRP A 343 8.02 -6.42 -10.45
N LEU A 344 8.18 -6.20 -9.14
CA LEU A 344 7.09 -5.75 -8.27
C LEU A 344 6.59 -4.34 -8.64
N ASP A 345 7.49 -3.45 -9.06
CA ASP A 345 7.14 -2.11 -9.54
C ASP A 345 6.24 -2.17 -10.77
N ALA A 346 6.64 -2.96 -11.75
CA ALA A 346 5.88 -3.17 -12.97
C ALA A 346 4.56 -3.90 -12.69
N LEU A 347 4.58 -4.95 -11.85
CA LEU A 347 3.40 -5.74 -11.49
C LEU A 347 2.33 -4.88 -10.79
N CYS A 348 2.73 -4.10 -9.79
CA CYS A 348 1.83 -3.32 -8.94
C CYS A 348 1.65 -1.87 -9.40
N LEU A 349 2.28 -1.46 -10.50
CA LEU A 349 2.24 -0.08 -11.02
C LEU A 349 2.62 0.95 -9.95
N LEU A 350 3.70 0.69 -9.20
CA LEU A 350 4.08 1.52 -8.06
C LEU A 350 4.67 2.88 -8.48
N GLN A 351 5.36 2.92 -9.62
CA GLN A 351 6.01 4.11 -10.18
C GLN A 351 5.33 4.51 -11.50
N THR A 352 4.04 4.77 -11.46
CA THR A 352 3.35 5.27 -12.65
C THR A 352 3.42 6.80 -12.62
N PRO A 353 4.18 7.44 -13.53
CA PRO A 353 4.21 8.89 -13.62
C PRO A 353 2.81 9.39 -13.96
N GLN A 354 2.47 10.58 -13.47
CA GLN A 354 1.22 11.21 -13.88
C GLN A 354 1.31 11.48 -15.38
N PRO A 355 0.36 10.98 -16.18
CA PRO A 355 0.37 11.24 -17.61
C PRO A 355 0.19 12.74 -17.89
N PRO A 356 0.64 13.26 -19.05
CA PRO A 356 0.29 14.60 -19.48
C PRO A 356 -1.23 14.75 -19.59
N ALA A 357 -1.74 15.97 -19.44
CA ALA A 357 -3.16 16.22 -19.58
C ALA A 357 -3.59 15.91 -21.01
N PRO A 358 -4.57 15.01 -21.21
CA PRO A 358 -5.08 14.75 -22.53
C PRO A 358 -5.83 15.97 -23.07
N THR A 359 -5.80 16.16 -24.39
CA THR A 359 -6.38 17.31 -25.09
C THR A 359 -7.64 16.93 -25.87
N GLY A 360 -8.45 17.94 -26.26
CA GLY A 360 -9.64 17.75 -27.08
C GLY A 360 -10.87 17.22 -26.35
N GLU A 361 -11.84 16.79 -27.13
CA GLU A 361 -13.11 16.27 -26.64
C GLU A 361 -12.95 14.91 -25.97
N VAL A 362 -13.83 14.63 -25.01
CA VAL A 362 -13.82 13.43 -24.21
C VAL A 362 -15.07 12.61 -24.49
N ALA A 363 -14.87 11.34 -24.83
CA ALA A 363 -15.95 10.35 -24.90
C ALA A 363 -15.98 9.53 -23.62
N ILE A 364 -17.18 9.30 -23.05
CA ILE A 364 -17.36 8.40 -21.91
C ILE A 364 -17.67 7.02 -22.43
N GLN A 365 -16.90 6.02 -21.94
CA GLN A 365 -17.09 4.64 -22.36
C GLN A 365 -16.91 3.65 -21.20
N ARG A 366 -17.57 2.49 -21.34
CA ARG A 366 -17.33 1.35 -20.42
C ARG A 366 -15.90 0.86 -20.57
N TRP A 367 -15.30 0.51 -19.44
CA TRP A 367 -13.90 0.09 -19.40
C TRP A 367 -13.72 -1.31 -18.83
N GLN A 368 -12.83 -2.07 -19.45
CA GLN A 368 -12.34 -3.35 -18.99
C GLN A 368 -10.82 -3.26 -18.79
N PRO A 369 -10.32 -3.23 -17.53
CA PRO A 369 -8.94 -2.87 -17.21
C PRO A 369 -7.87 -3.77 -17.85
N HIS A 370 -8.19 -5.06 -18.03
CA HIS A 370 -7.23 -6.05 -18.52
C HIS A 370 -6.98 -6.02 -20.04
N ARG A 371 -7.77 -5.25 -20.80
CA ARG A 371 -7.70 -5.25 -22.29
C ARG A 371 -6.56 -4.41 -22.86
N ALA A 372 -6.14 -3.35 -22.16
CA ALA A 372 -5.13 -2.42 -22.67
C ALA A 372 -4.23 -1.92 -21.55
N GLU A 373 -2.97 -2.33 -21.57
CA GLU A 373 -1.97 -2.02 -20.54
C GLU A 373 -1.73 -0.52 -20.37
N HIS A 374 -1.55 0.20 -21.47
CA HIS A 374 -1.32 1.65 -21.43
C HIS A 374 -2.51 2.41 -20.81
N THR A 375 -3.73 2.03 -21.18
CA THR A 375 -4.95 2.61 -20.58
C THR A 375 -5.06 2.29 -19.10
N LEU A 376 -4.69 1.06 -18.69
CA LEU A 376 -4.64 0.66 -17.28
C LEU A 376 -3.65 1.53 -16.50
N GLN A 377 -2.43 1.72 -17.01
CA GLN A 377 -1.40 2.54 -16.37
C GLN A 377 -1.88 3.99 -16.18
N THR A 378 -2.45 4.59 -17.22
CA THR A 378 -2.94 5.98 -17.19
C THR A 378 -4.11 6.14 -16.21
N ALA A 379 -5.12 5.27 -16.29
CA ALA A 379 -6.27 5.31 -15.38
C ALA A 379 -5.86 5.04 -13.93
N TRP A 380 -4.91 4.12 -13.72
CA TRP A 380 -4.39 3.81 -12.39
C TRP A 380 -3.63 4.98 -11.79
N ALA A 381 -2.80 5.69 -12.57
CA ALA A 381 -2.11 6.91 -12.13
C ALA A 381 -3.10 7.98 -11.66
N LEU A 382 -4.21 8.18 -12.39
CA LEU A 382 -5.27 9.10 -11.96
C LEU A 382 -5.93 8.66 -10.65
N LEU A 383 -6.25 7.37 -10.49
CA LEU A 383 -6.82 6.83 -9.27
C LEU A 383 -5.87 6.95 -8.07
N GLN A 384 -4.57 6.79 -8.28
CA GLN A 384 -3.55 6.98 -7.24
C GLN A 384 -3.42 8.45 -6.81
N SER A 385 -3.46 9.39 -7.76
CA SER A 385 -3.31 10.82 -7.46
C SER A 385 -4.52 11.41 -6.74
N ALA A 386 -5.72 10.92 -7.02
CA ALA A 386 -6.96 11.44 -6.45
C ALA A 386 -7.29 10.88 -5.05
N HIS A 387 -6.68 9.79 -4.64
CA HIS A 387 -7.02 9.12 -3.37
C HIS A 387 -5.83 9.06 -2.42
N TYR A 388 -6.10 9.37 -1.13
CA TYR A 388 -5.10 9.42 -0.07
C TYR A 388 -4.38 8.09 0.15
N GLN A 389 -5.07 6.97 -0.01
CA GLN A 389 -4.50 5.62 0.13
C GLN A 389 -4.96 4.75 -1.04
N THR A 390 -4.03 4.38 -1.90
CA THR A 390 -4.24 3.40 -2.96
C THR A 390 -3.22 2.28 -2.78
N ARG A 391 -3.69 1.06 -2.56
CA ARG A 391 -2.86 -0.11 -2.23
C ARG A 391 -2.73 -1.04 -3.43
N PRO A 392 -1.68 -1.87 -3.52
CA PRO A 392 -1.56 -2.90 -4.55
C PRO A 392 -2.78 -3.82 -4.65
N ALA A 393 -3.41 -4.15 -3.52
CA ALA A 393 -4.65 -4.92 -3.52
C ALA A 393 -5.83 -4.20 -4.19
N ASP A 394 -5.81 -2.88 -4.30
CA ASP A 394 -6.84 -2.15 -5.05
C ASP A 394 -6.66 -2.36 -6.56
N LEU A 395 -5.40 -2.46 -7.05
CA LEU A 395 -5.12 -2.84 -8.44
C LEU A 395 -5.56 -4.28 -8.73
N MET A 396 -5.25 -5.22 -7.83
CA MET A 396 -5.72 -6.60 -7.92
C MET A 396 -7.26 -6.65 -7.98
N GLN A 397 -7.95 -5.90 -7.12
CA GLN A 397 -9.41 -5.80 -7.14
C GLN A 397 -9.93 -5.19 -8.44
N LEU A 398 -9.30 -4.10 -8.92
CA LEU A 398 -9.65 -3.45 -10.18
C LEU A 398 -9.57 -4.41 -11.37
N LEU A 399 -8.63 -5.35 -11.34
CA LEU A 399 -8.46 -6.36 -12.39
C LEU A 399 -9.43 -7.54 -12.25
N ASP A 400 -9.62 -8.05 -11.03
CA ASP A 400 -10.24 -9.36 -10.78
C ASP A 400 -11.71 -9.31 -10.31
N ARG A 401 -12.22 -8.17 -9.78
CA ARG A 401 -13.58 -8.14 -9.22
C ARG A 401 -14.66 -8.29 -10.29
N PRO A 402 -15.58 -9.26 -10.17
CA PRO A 402 -16.68 -9.43 -11.11
C PRO A 402 -17.86 -8.45 -10.86
N ASP A 403 -18.00 -7.94 -9.63
CA ASP A 403 -19.07 -7.07 -9.15
C ASP A 403 -18.76 -5.58 -9.30
N GLN A 404 -17.93 -5.22 -10.29
CA GLN A 404 -17.53 -3.84 -10.55
C GLN A 404 -18.00 -3.33 -11.90
N ARG A 405 -18.20 -2.02 -11.95
CA ARG A 405 -18.47 -1.29 -13.19
C ARG A 405 -17.55 -0.10 -13.29
N LEU A 406 -16.94 0.06 -14.45
CA LEU A 406 -15.90 1.04 -14.71
C LEU A 406 -16.22 1.85 -15.95
N TRP A 407 -15.95 3.16 -15.87
CA TRP A 407 -16.06 4.09 -17.01
C TRP A 407 -14.79 4.91 -17.13
N LEU A 408 -14.41 5.18 -18.36
CA LEU A 408 -13.34 6.13 -18.70
C LEU A 408 -13.92 7.32 -19.44
N ALA A 409 -13.38 8.49 -19.13
CA ALA A 409 -13.45 9.68 -19.94
C ALA A 409 -12.20 9.70 -20.83
N GLN A 410 -12.35 9.23 -22.07
CA GLN A 410 -11.27 9.01 -23.02
C GLN A 410 -11.20 10.14 -24.02
N ALA A 411 -10.04 10.79 -24.14
CA ALA A 411 -9.68 11.68 -25.24
C ALA A 411 -8.81 10.91 -26.26
N ALA A 412 -8.55 11.52 -27.41
CA ALA A 412 -7.77 10.88 -28.47
C ALA A 412 -6.34 10.50 -28.03
N ASP A 413 -5.74 11.31 -27.18
CA ASP A 413 -4.35 11.21 -26.70
C ASP A 413 -4.19 10.72 -25.27
N GLY A 414 -5.30 10.35 -24.57
CA GLY A 414 -5.18 9.81 -23.22
C GLY A 414 -6.48 9.74 -22.43
N VAL A 415 -6.36 9.39 -21.16
CA VAL A 415 -7.48 9.28 -20.22
C VAL A 415 -7.61 10.56 -19.40
N ALA A 416 -8.74 11.25 -19.53
CA ALA A 416 -9.06 12.48 -18.81
C ALA A 416 -9.74 12.22 -17.45
N GLY A 417 -10.40 11.06 -17.28
CA GLY A 417 -11.07 10.71 -16.04
C GLY A 417 -11.45 9.24 -15.96
N VAL A 418 -11.70 8.77 -14.75
CA VAL A 418 -12.09 7.39 -14.46
C VAL A 418 -13.11 7.35 -13.33
N LEU A 419 -14.11 6.49 -13.47
CA LEU A 419 -15.10 6.19 -12.42
C LEU A 419 -15.13 4.69 -12.16
N TRP A 420 -15.06 4.32 -10.88
CA TRP A 420 -15.13 2.95 -10.40
C TRP A 420 -16.29 2.80 -9.42
N ALA A 421 -17.25 1.95 -9.75
CA ALA A 421 -18.38 1.61 -8.90
C ALA A 421 -18.42 0.11 -8.62
N LEU A 422 -18.97 -0.26 -7.46
CA LEU A 422 -19.21 -1.63 -7.03
C LEU A 422 -20.70 -1.90 -6.88
N GLU A 423 -21.12 -3.09 -7.28
CA GLU A 423 -22.49 -3.56 -7.04
C GLU A 423 -22.67 -3.89 -5.56
N GLU A 424 -23.77 -3.43 -4.98
CA GLU A 424 -24.17 -3.69 -3.60
C GLU A 424 -25.66 -4.02 -3.51
N GLY A 425 -26.08 -4.66 -2.43
CA GLY A 425 -27.45 -5.08 -2.23
C GLY A 425 -27.83 -6.33 -3.01
N GLY A 426 -29.12 -6.49 -3.34
CA GLY A 426 -29.65 -7.67 -4.04
C GLY A 426 -29.66 -8.95 -3.21
N LEU A 427 -29.49 -8.85 -1.90
CA LEU A 427 -29.51 -10.00 -0.99
C LEU A 427 -30.96 -10.46 -0.73
N ARG A 428 -31.25 -11.72 -1.00
CA ARG A 428 -32.62 -12.29 -0.79
C ARG A 428 -33.03 -12.28 0.68
N GLN A 429 -32.09 -12.46 1.58
CA GLN A 429 -32.29 -12.42 3.03
C GLN A 429 -31.20 -11.54 3.65
N ALA A 430 -31.51 -10.81 4.69
CA ALA A 430 -30.58 -9.97 5.42
C ALA A 430 -29.88 -10.77 6.53
N PRO A 431 -28.66 -11.28 6.33
CA PRO A 431 -27.95 -12.03 7.37
C PRO A 431 -27.50 -11.08 8.49
N ALA A 432 -27.25 -11.65 9.68
CA ALA A 432 -26.76 -10.89 10.83
C ALA A 432 -25.40 -10.21 10.55
N HIS A 433 -24.53 -10.90 9.81
CA HIS A 433 -23.22 -10.38 9.40
C HIS A 433 -23.13 -10.32 7.89
N VAL A 434 -22.97 -9.11 7.36
CA VAL A 434 -22.82 -8.83 5.92
C VAL A 434 -21.40 -8.35 5.66
N ARG A 435 -20.66 -9.06 4.79
CA ARG A 435 -19.37 -8.60 4.30
C ARG A 435 -19.57 -7.80 3.01
N GLY A 436 -18.87 -6.68 2.87
CA GLY A 436 -19.12 -5.75 1.76
C GLY A 436 -20.44 -5.00 1.92
N HIS A 437 -21.08 -4.60 0.84
CA HIS A 437 -22.35 -3.87 0.83
C HIS A 437 -22.38 -2.68 1.79
N LEU A 438 -21.30 -1.89 1.81
CA LEU A 438 -21.02 -0.91 2.86
C LEU A 438 -22.09 0.18 2.96
N ALA A 439 -22.56 0.69 1.81
CA ALA A 439 -23.61 1.71 1.78
C ALA A 439 -24.97 1.11 2.17
N ALA A 440 -25.33 -0.04 1.62
CA ALA A 440 -26.58 -0.73 1.93
C ALA A 440 -26.67 -1.09 3.41
N GLN A 441 -25.59 -1.61 4.02
CA GLN A 441 -25.53 -1.87 5.47
C GLN A 441 -25.70 -0.59 6.30
N ARG A 442 -25.03 0.51 5.90
CA ARG A 442 -25.15 1.77 6.63
C ARG A 442 -26.54 2.35 6.57
N LEU A 443 -27.20 2.28 5.39
CA LEU A 443 -28.58 2.71 5.22
C LEU A 443 -29.54 1.87 6.09
N ARG A 444 -29.38 0.54 6.10
CA ARG A 444 -30.08 -0.36 7.00
C ARG A 444 -29.95 0.04 8.48
N GLN A 445 -28.70 0.30 8.92
CA GLN A 445 -28.43 0.69 10.32
C GLN A 445 -29.09 2.02 10.70
N LEU A 446 -29.18 2.97 9.77
CA LEU A 446 -29.76 4.29 10.02
C LEU A 446 -31.31 4.26 10.03
N SER A 447 -31.92 3.43 9.19
CA SER A 447 -33.38 3.37 9.03
C SER A 447 -34.05 2.24 9.80
N GLY A 448 -33.29 1.21 10.21
CA GLY A 448 -33.86 -0.04 10.74
C GLY A 448 -34.53 -0.92 9.68
N ASP A 449 -34.40 -0.60 8.39
CA ASP A 449 -35.10 -1.25 7.29
C ASP A 449 -34.18 -2.18 6.50
N ASP A 450 -34.48 -3.49 6.52
CA ASP A 450 -33.75 -4.54 5.84
C ASP A 450 -33.86 -4.47 4.30
N THR A 451 -34.85 -3.75 3.77
CA THR A 451 -35.05 -3.60 2.32
C THR A 451 -33.86 -2.96 1.63
N TRP A 452 -33.07 -2.17 2.34
CA TRP A 452 -31.82 -1.60 1.79
C TRP A 452 -30.80 -2.65 1.35
N LEU A 453 -30.77 -3.81 1.99
CA LEU A 453 -29.90 -4.92 1.56
C LEU A 453 -30.51 -5.71 0.39
N GLN A 454 -31.81 -5.66 0.20
CA GLN A 454 -32.52 -6.35 -0.89
C GLN A 454 -32.51 -5.52 -2.17
N ARG A 455 -32.54 -4.19 -2.06
CA ARG A 455 -32.41 -3.27 -3.20
C ARG A 455 -31.03 -3.38 -3.84
N ARG A 456 -30.98 -3.41 -5.17
CA ARG A 456 -29.72 -3.39 -5.92
C ARG A 456 -29.20 -1.96 -6.02
N SER A 457 -27.90 -1.79 -5.86
CA SER A 457 -27.27 -0.46 -5.94
C SER A 457 -25.88 -0.51 -6.57
N LEU A 458 -25.42 0.63 -7.05
CA LEU A 458 -24.02 0.86 -7.40
C LEU A 458 -23.43 1.88 -6.42
N ARG A 459 -22.40 1.46 -5.71
CA ARG A 459 -21.65 2.38 -4.86
C ARG A 459 -20.43 2.91 -5.62
N ILE A 460 -20.40 4.21 -5.87
CA ILE A 460 -19.22 4.87 -6.43
C ILE A 460 -18.10 4.81 -5.37
N THR A 461 -17.06 4.04 -5.67
CA THR A 461 -15.91 3.85 -4.78
C THR A 461 -14.81 4.87 -5.03
N ARG A 462 -14.60 5.19 -6.31
CA ARG A 462 -13.60 6.16 -6.74
C ARG A 462 -14.06 6.89 -8.00
N ILE A 463 -13.78 8.18 -8.04
CA ILE A 463 -13.87 9.02 -9.23
C ILE A 463 -12.65 9.92 -9.25
N ALA A 464 -11.99 10.00 -10.40
CA ALA A 464 -10.81 10.83 -10.58
C ALA A 464 -10.87 11.51 -11.94
N VAL A 465 -10.50 12.79 -11.97
CA VAL A 465 -10.33 13.60 -13.18
C VAL A 465 -8.92 14.17 -13.16
N HIS A 466 -8.28 14.17 -14.32
CA HIS A 466 -6.94 14.73 -14.46
C HIS A 466 -6.88 16.15 -13.87
N PRO A 467 -5.90 16.50 -13.02
CA PRO A 467 -5.88 17.78 -12.29
C PRO A 467 -6.02 19.01 -13.20
N GLN A 468 -5.39 19.00 -14.36
CA GLN A 468 -5.45 20.11 -15.33
C GLN A 468 -6.76 20.16 -16.16
N ARG A 469 -7.60 19.13 -16.05
CA ARG A 469 -8.92 19.03 -16.72
C ARG A 469 -10.08 19.11 -15.71
N GLN A 470 -9.80 19.41 -14.46
CA GLN A 470 -10.83 19.64 -13.44
C GLN A 470 -11.56 20.96 -13.72
N GLY A 471 -12.84 21.00 -13.39
CA GLY A 471 -13.69 22.18 -13.71
C GLY A 471 -14.35 22.13 -15.09
N GLU A 472 -13.93 21.25 -16.00
CA GLU A 472 -14.47 21.12 -17.37
C GLU A 472 -15.74 20.24 -17.47
N GLY A 473 -16.31 19.80 -16.37
CA GLY A 473 -17.53 18.98 -16.36
C GLY A 473 -17.32 17.47 -16.54
N ILE A 474 -16.09 16.99 -16.73
CA ILE A 474 -15.77 15.55 -16.99
C ILE A 474 -16.31 14.65 -15.88
N GLY A 475 -16.14 15.07 -14.61
CA GLY A 475 -16.67 14.30 -13.48
C GLY A 475 -18.19 14.18 -13.49
N SER A 476 -18.89 15.25 -13.90
CA SER A 476 -20.35 15.25 -14.07
C SER A 476 -20.76 14.34 -15.23
N ALA A 477 -20.07 14.40 -16.36
CA ALA A 477 -20.34 13.54 -17.52
C ALA A 477 -20.18 12.04 -17.18
N LEU A 478 -19.16 11.67 -16.41
CA LEU A 478 -18.99 10.29 -15.92
C LEU A 478 -20.16 9.83 -15.04
N ILE A 479 -20.68 10.71 -14.18
CA ILE A 479 -21.82 10.39 -13.31
C ILE A 479 -23.12 10.31 -14.13
N GLU A 480 -23.35 11.22 -15.07
CA GLU A 480 -24.54 11.15 -15.94
C GLU A 480 -24.55 9.88 -16.79
N GLN A 481 -23.40 9.46 -17.33
CA GLN A 481 -23.28 8.19 -18.04
C GLN A 481 -23.56 6.98 -17.12
N LEU A 482 -23.04 7.02 -15.87
CA LEU A 482 -23.36 6.01 -14.87
C LEU A 482 -24.88 5.94 -14.60
N LYS A 483 -25.55 7.08 -14.43
CA LYS A 483 -27.01 7.14 -14.21
C LYS A 483 -27.78 6.58 -15.40
N ALA A 484 -27.37 6.94 -16.62
CA ALA A 484 -28.04 6.49 -17.84
C ALA A 484 -27.93 4.96 -18.08
N GLU A 485 -26.81 4.34 -17.68
CA GLU A 485 -26.55 2.91 -17.87
C GLU A 485 -26.89 2.05 -16.64
N ALA A 486 -27.24 2.66 -15.50
CA ALA A 486 -27.46 1.91 -14.28
C ALA A 486 -28.81 1.15 -14.29
N ASP A 487 -28.74 -0.16 -14.13
CA ASP A 487 -29.89 -1.09 -14.02
C ASP A 487 -30.17 -1.49 -12.57
N VAL A 488 -30.01 -0.55 -11.64
CA VAL A 488 -30.13 -0.73 -10.19
C VAL A 488 -31.19 0.22 -9.61
N ASP A 489 -31.52 0.02 -8.34
CA ASP A 489 -32.55 0.83 -7.67
C ASP A 489 -32.05 2.20 -7.24
N PHE A 490 -30.76 2.28 -6.83
CA PHE A 490 -30.15 3.53 -6.41
C PHE A 490 -28.62 3.54 -6.59
N LEU A 491 -28.06 4.74 -6.60
CA LEU A 491 -26.63 4.97 -6.54
C LEU A 491 -26.26 5.49 -5.15
N SER A 492 -25.05 5.19 -4.70
CA SER A 492 -24.53 5.69 -3.44
C SER A 492 -23.07 6.10 -3.52
N VAL A 493 -22.66 6.99 -2.63
CA VAL A 493 -21.25 7.36 -2.45
C VAL A 493 -20.98 7.69 -0.99
N SER A 494 -19.84 7.24 -0.48
CA SER A 494 -19.34 7.64 0.83
C SER A 494 -18.02 8.37 0.64
N CYS A 495 -17.96 9.64 1.03
CA CYS A 495 -16.79 10.49 0.88
C CYS A 495 -16.43 11.23 2.17
N ALA A 496 -15.33 11.97 2.16
CA ALA A 496 -15.02 12.94 3.20
C ALA A 496 -16.07 14.07 3.19
N ALA A 497 -16.56 14.47 4.37
CA ALA A 497 -17.56 15.53 4.51
C ALA A 497 -16.93 16.94 4.32
N GLU A 498 -16.10 17.09 3.28
CA GLU A 498 -15.52 18.36 2.89
C GLU A 498 -16.53 19.19 2.10
N PRO A 499 -16.63 20.53 2.31
CA PRO A 499 -17.65 21.36 1.67
C PRO A 499 -17.66 21.26 0.16
N THR A 500 -16.50 21.25 -0.49
CA THR A 500 -16.36 21.15 -1.95
C THR A 500 -16.86 19.82 -2.51
N LEU A 501 -16.54 18.69 -1.84
CA LEU A 501 -17.04 17.37 -2.23
C LEU A 501 -18.55 17.24 -1.99
N CYS A 502 -19.05 17.74 -0.87
CA CYS A 502 -20.49 17.73 -0.60
C CYS A 502 -21.26 18.57 -1.64
N ALA A 503 -20.77 19.75 -1.98
CA ALA A 503 -21.37 20.61 -3.02
C ALA A 503 -21.38 19.92 -4.39
N PHE A 504 -20.29 19.23 -4.76
CA PHE A 504 -20.23 18.45 -5.98
C PHE A 504 -21.33 17.38 -6.03
N TRP A 505 -21.48 16.55 -4.99
CA TRP A 505 -22.49 15.50 -4.96
C TRP A 505 -23.93 16.04 -4.95
N HIS A 506 -24.17 17.14 -4.25
CA HIS A 506 -25.47 17.83 -4.31
C HIS A 506 -25.78 18.33 -5.72
N LYS A 507 -24.79 18.93 -6.41
CA LYS A 507 -24.93 19.38 -7.81
C LYS A 507 -25.27 18.24 -8.76
N GLN A 508 -24.78 17.00 -8.45
CA GLN A 508 -25.14 15.80 -9.21
C GLN A 508 -26.50 15.20 -8.79
N GLY A 509 -27.28 15.87 -7.97
CA GLY A 509 -28.61 15.42 -7.53
C GLY A 509 -28.59 14.38 -6.41
N PHE A 510 -27.43 14.07 -5.84
CA PHE A 510 -27.38 13.15 -4.71
C PHE A 510 -27.84 13.83 -3.42
N ARG A 511 -28.64 13.13 -2.64
CA ARG A 511 -29.14 13.58 -1.34
C ARG A 511 -28.23 13.07 -0.21
N LEU A 512 -27.81 13.97 0.68
CA LEU A 512 -27.08 13.60 1.89
C LEU A 512 -28.02 12.85 2.84
N ILE A 513 -27.66 11.62 3.18
CA ILE A 513 -28.43 10.77 4.11
C ILE A 513 -27.83 10.80 5.50
N HIS A 514 -26.50 10.80 5.58
CA HIS A 514 -25.82 10.73 6.87
C HIS A 514 -24.48 11.45 6.82
N ARG A 515 -24.18 12.15 7.91
CA ARG A 515 -22.86 12.72 8.19
C ARG A 515 -22.32 12.08 9.48
N GLY A 516 -21.16 11.47 9.41
CA GLY A 516 -20.50 10.87 10.57
C GLY A 516 -20.16 11.92 11.62
N GLU A 517 -20.18 11.54 12.88
CA GLU A 517 -19.84 12.42 14.01
C GLU A 517 -18.32 12.47 14.26
N LYS A 518 -17.64 11.35 14.02
CA LYS A 518 -16.21 11.19 14.30
C LYS A 518 -15.37 11.33 13.03
N PRO A 519 -14.20 11.98 13.14
CA PRO A 519 -13.25 12.02 12.04
C PRO A 519 -12.88 10.61 11.56
N ASN A 520 -12.89 10.41 10.25
CA ASN A 520 -12.41 9.18 9.63
C ASN A 520 -10.88 9.08 9.79
N ARG A 521 -10.38 7.87 10.03
CA ARG A 521 -8.93 7.64 10.18
C ARG A 521 -8.12 8.04 8.93
N ALA A 522 -8.69 7.87 7.73
CA ALA A 522 -8.00 8.18 6.49
C ALA A 522 -8.01 9.68 6.14
N SER A 523 -9.16 10.35 6.22
CA SER A 523 -9.34 11.73 5.75
C SER A 523 -9.15 12.79 6.85
N GLY A 524 -9.26 12.40 8.12
CA GLY A 524 -9.23 13.34 9.24
C GLY A 524 -10.49 14.19 9.41
N VAL A 525 -11.49 14.00 8.54
CA VAL A 525 -12.81 14.64 8.63
C VAL A 525 -13.90 13.58 8.71
N PRO A 526 -15.11 13.91 9.20
CA PRO A 526 -16.22 12.98 9.17
C PRO A 526 -16.54 12.46 7.78
N SER A 527 -17.17 11.30 7.68
CA SER A 527 -17.67 10.78 6.41
C SER A 527 -19.07 11.34 6.11
N ALA A 528 -19.39 11.47 4.83
CA ALA A 528 -20.73 11.79 4.34
C ALA A 528 -21.21 10.67 3.43
N LEU A 529 -22.44 10.19 3.64
CA LEU A 529 -23.12 9.19 2.81
C LEU A 529 -24.21 9.88 2.00
N PHE A 530 -24.10 9.77 0.68
CA PHE A 530 -25.06 10.30 -0.29
C PHE A 530 -25.73 9.18 -1.06
N VAL A 531 -27.00 9.42 -1.45
CA VAL A 531 -27.81 8.50 -2.25
C VAL A 531 -28.50 9.26 -3.38
N TYR A 532 -28.62 8.63 -4.52
CA TYR A 532 -29.41 9.05 -5.67
C TYR A 532 -30.35 7.90 -6.05
N ASP A 533 -31.66 8.11 -5.90
CA ASP A 533 -32.69 7.13 -6.29
C ASP A 533 -32.90 7.15 -7.80
N LEU A 534 -32.90 5.96 -8.45
CA LEU A 534 -33.10 5.80 -9.89
C LEU A 534 -34.54 5.43 -10.24
N ARG A 535 -35.33 5.04 -9.27
CA ARG A 535 -36.74 4.60 -9.42
C ARG A 535 -37.74 5.63 -8.95
N THR A 536 -37.40 6.91 -8.97
CA THR A 536 -38.37 8.00 -8.68
C THR A 536 -39.07 8.47 -9.94
#